data_d76409ee82e2b677ea773834f5279ff6
#
_entry.id   d76409ee82e2b677ea773834f5279ff6
#
_cell.length_a   1.000
_cell.length_b   1.000
_cell.length_c   1.000
_cell.angle_alpha   90.00
_cell.angle_beta   90.00
_cell.angle_gamma   90.00
#
_symmetry.space_group_name_H-M   'P 1'
#
loop_
_entity.id
_entity.type
_entity.pdbx_description
1 polymer ?
#
loop_
_entity_poly.entity_id
_entity_poly.type
_entity_poly.pdbx_seq_one_letter_code
_entity_poly.pdbx_strand_id
1 'polypeptide(L)'
;MRQILLATDLSARCDRAFDRAVLLAREAGARLTIATALERSPDDPIEPEAQPRWRQDDRLADAECQIRDDLEGKDVDARIVIRRGRAGELIVRLARENAYDLIVTGIARSTGLTRMILGSTVEAVLRERVGPVLVVKQRVRGEYRTILIGTDFSEAARAALRAASDLFPQARLTVLHAYQAAAGPGDTEEKDEAAYQRALEECATFVAATQLPATRAIWCVAEAGLPETLLNQYARDAEIDLLAVGTQGRHPMLGVLFGSTCAALVLSSPRDTLLVPKLRDETPAADVG
;
A
#
# COMPACT_ATOMS: atom_id res chain seq x y z
N MET A 1 1.21 -6.45 -14.13
CA MET A 1 0.16 -6.72 -13.13
C MET A 1 -0.89 -7.62 -13.76
N ARG A 2 -1.27 -8.72 -13.10
CA ARG A 2 -2.21 -9.74 -13.62
C ARG A 2 -3.40 -9.97 -12.71
N GLN A 3 -3.22 -9.84 -11.41
CA GLN A 3 -4.25 -10.09 -10.40
C GLN A 3 -4.25 -9.02 -9.32
N ILE A 4 -5.43 -8.43 -9.08
CA ILE A 4 -5.64 -7.41 -8.05
C ILE A 4 -6.65 -7.95 -7.04
N LEU A 5 -6.39 -7.77 -5.75
CA LEU A 5 -7.31 -8.07 -4.67
C LEU A 5 -7.80 -6.76 -4.03
N LEU A 6 -9.09 -6.47 -4.17
CA LEU A 6 -9.74 -5.36 -3.45
C LEU A 6 -10.33 -5.87 -2.14
N ALA A 7 -9.92 -5.26 -1.04
CA ALA A 7 -10.55 -5.44 0.27
C ALA A 7 -11.55 -4.30 0.52
N THR A 8 -12.83 -4.62 0.65
CA THR A 8 -13.90 -3.63 0.88
C THR A 8 -14.79 -4.06 2.05
N ASP A 9 -15.30 -3.07 2.79
CA ASP A 9 -16.36 -3.24 3.78
C ASP A 9 -17.73 -2.79 3.26
N LEU A 10 -17.82 -2.53 1.95
CA LEU A 10 -19.00 -2.03 1.24
C LEU A 10 -19.53 -0.69 1.77
N SER A 11 -18.75 0.04 2.53
CA SER A 11 -19.11 1.37 2.98
C SER A 11 -18.65 2.42 1.96
N ALA A 12 -19.31 3.57 1.92
CA ALA A 12 -18.98 4.71 1.06
C ALA A 12 -17.50 5.19 1.18
N ARG A 13 -16.78 4.80 2.24
CA ARG A 13 -15.34 5.06 2.37
C ARG A 13 -14.49 4.20 1.46
N CYS A 14 -15.00 3.02 1.10
CA CYS A 14 -14.32 2.11 0.19
C CYS A 14 -14.61 2.39 -1.28
N ASP A 15 -15.55 3.29 -1.63
CA ASP A 15 -15.90 3.62 -3.02
C ASP A 15 -14.67 4.07 -3.81
N ARG A 16 -13.81 4.89 -3.21
CA ARG A 16 -12.57 5.36 -3.86
C ARG A 16 -11.61 4.22 -4.15
N ALA A 17 -11.50 3.27 -3.22
CA ALA A 17 -10.65 2.10 -3.39
C ALA A 17 -11.24 1.16 -4.45
N PHE A 18 -12.56 1.01 -4.49
CA PHE A 18 -13.27 0.27 -5.50
C PHE A 18 -13.03 0.86 -6.90
N ASP A 19 -13.28 2.16 -7.09
CA ASP A 19 -13.06 2.83 -8.37
C ASP A 19 -11.60 2.76 -8.81
N ARG A 20 -10.66 2.90 -7.88
CA ARG A 20 -9.22 2.77 -8.17
C ARG A 20 -8.85 1.35 -8.60
N ALA A 21 -9.35 0.33 -7.90
CA ALA A 21 -9.08 -1.07 -8.23
C ALA A 21 -9.65 -1.44 -9.61
N VAL A 22 -10.86 -0.98 -9.94
CA VAL A 22 -11.47 -1.16 -11.26
C VAL A 22 -10.63 -0.49 -12.35
N LEU A 23 -10.21 0.78 -12.14
CA LEU A 23 -9.37 1.47 -13.12
C LEU A 23 -8.05 0.72 -13.36
N LEU A 24 -7.34 0.35 -12.29
CA LEU A 24 -6.07 -0.37 -12.39
C LEU A 24 -6.23 -1.74 -13.08
N ALA A 25 -7.33 -2.45 -12.79
CA ALA A 25 -7.61 -3.73 -13.44
C ALA A 25 -7.84 -3.55 -14.96
N ARG A 26 -8.58 -2.53 -15.36
CA ARG A 26 -8.82 -2.21 -16.79
C ARG A 26 -7.54 -1.82 -17.50
N GLU A 27 -6.74 -0.92 -16.92
CA GLU A 27 -5.48 -0.44 -17.51
C GLU A 27 -4.48 -1.57 -17.74
N ALA A 28 -4.42 -2.50 -16.78
CA ALA A 28 -3.49 -3.62 -16.84
C ALA A 28 -4.05 -4.87 -17.53
N GLY A 29 -5.34 -4.91 -17.89
CA GLY A 29 -6.02 -6.14 -18.31
C GLY A 29 -5.96 -7.23 -17.23
N ALA A 30 -6.00 -6.82 -15.95
CA ALA A 30 -5.84 -7.70 -14.81
C ALA A 30 -7.20 -8.21 -14.31
N ARG A 31 -7.20 -9.41 -13.72
CA ARG A 31 -8.37 -9.92 -13.00
C ARG A 31 -8.49 -9.23 -11.65
N LEU A 32 -9.69 -8.72 -11.34
CA LEU A 32 -10.04 -8.10 -10.07
C LEU A 32 -10.78 -9.11 -9.17
N THR A 33 -10.23 -9.43 -8.02
CA THR A 33 -10.97 -10.15 -6.97
C THR A 33 -11.47 -9.12 -5.94
N ILE A 34 -12.79 -9.04 -5.77
CA ILE A 34 -13.42 -8.16 -4.77
C ILE A 34 -13.79 -9.02 -3.57
N ALA A 35 -13.16 -8.74 -2.44
CA ALA A 35 -13.33 -9.53 -1.23
C ALA A 35 -13.94 -8.66 -0.11
N THR A 36 -15.02 -9.16 0.48
CA THR A 36 -15.64 -8.59 1.68
C THR A 36 -15.86 -9.65 2.75
N ALA A 37 -15.63 -9.26 4.00
CA ALA A 37 -15.92 -10.07 5.16
C ALA A 37 -17.13 -9.49 5.90
N LEU A 38 -18.16 -10.33 6.09
CA LEU A 38 -19.29 -9.99 6.94
C LEU A 38 -18.91 -10.30 8.38
N GLU A 39 -18.43 -9.28 9.10
CA GLU A 39 -18.14 -9.38 10.52
C GLU A 39 -19.46 -9.45 11.30
N ARG A 40 -19.45 -10.14 12.45
CA ARG A 40 -20.57 -10.07 13.40
C ARG A 40 -20.65 -8.66 13.96
N SER A 41 -21.84 -8.07 13.92
CA SER A 41 -22.11 -6.84 14.64
C SER A 41 -22.03 -7.11 16.16
N PRO A 42 -21.54 -6.15 16.97
CA PRO A 42 -21.70 -6.22 18.42
C PRO A 42 -23.16 -6.37 18.87
N ASP A 43 -24.09 -5.90 18.04
CA ASP A 43 -25.53 -5.96 18.26
C ASP A 43 -26.16 -7.26 17.72
N ASP A 44 -25.40 -8.13 17.06
CA ASP A 44 -25.87 -9.43 16.65
C ASP A 44 -26.06 -10.32 17.90
N PRO A 45 -27.21 -11.01 18.06
CA PRO A 45 -27.45 -11.90 19.20
C PRO A 45 -26.31 -12.89 19.42
N ILE A 46 -25.92 -13.09 20.66
CA ILE A 46 -24.76 -13.93 21.04
C ILE A 46 -24.99 -15.40 20.68
N GLU A 47 -26.22 -15.83 20.48
CA GLU A 47 -26.56 -17.21 20.17
C GLU A 47 -26.84 -17.41 18.67
N PRO A 48 -26.10 -18.33 18.01
CA PRO A 48 -26.30 -18.64 16.57
C PRO A 48 -27.69 -19.23 16.27
N GLU A 49 -28.39 -19.73 17.30
CA GLU A 49 -29.68 -20.40 17.19
C GLU A 49 -30.87 -19.43 17.04
N ALA A 50 -30.69 -18.15 17.35
CA ALA A 50 -31.79 -17.18 17.40
C ALA A 50 -32.07 -16.47 16.06
N GLN A 51 -31.19 -16.55 15.08
CA GLN A 51 -31.48 -15.97 13.74
C GLN A 51 -31.96 -17.05 12.78
N PRO A 52 -33.12 -16.86 12.13
CA PRO A 52 -33.57 -17.76 11.08
C PRO A 52 -32.53 -17.84 9.96
N ARG A 53 -32.29 -19.04 9.41
CA ARG A 53 -31.31 -19.26 8.35
C ARG A 53 -31.53 -18.35 7.14
N TRP A 54 -32.79 -18.02 6.81
CA TRP A 54 -33.13 -17.12 5.72
C TRP A 54 -32.60 -15.67 5.92
N ARG A 55 -32.53 -15.16 7.17
CA ARG A 55 -31.90 -13.86 7.45
C ARG A 55 -30.37 -13.85 7.30
N GLN A 56 -29.75 -15.01 7.41
CA GLN A 56 -28.30 -15.12 7.27
C GLN A 56 -27.89 -15.17 5.79
N ASP A 57 -28.74 -15.73 4.94
CA ASP A 57 -28.51 -15.78 3.49
C ASP A 57 -28.77 -14.41 2.84
N ASP A 58 -29.73 -13.62 3.37
CA ASP A 58 -30.02 -12.27 2.87
C ASP A 58 -28.81 -11.34 2.89
N ARG A 59 -28.03 -11.30 3.98
CA ARG A 59 -26.85 -10.43 4.08
C ARG A 59 -25.74 -10.78 3.07
N LEU A 60 -25.58 -12.04 2.74
CA LEU A 60 -24.63 -12.49 1.70
C LEU A 60 -25.14 -12.10 0.31
N ALA A 61 -26.42 -12.31 0.06
CA ALA A 61 -27.08 -11.96 -1.20
C ALA A 61 -27.10 -10.43 -1.41
N ASP A 62 -27.42 -9.67 -0.37
CA ASP A 62 -27.41 -8.20 -0.40
C ASP A 62 -26.01 -7.65 -0.72
N ALA A 63 -24.97 -8.18 -0.07
CA ALA A 63 -23.59 -7.78 -0.32
C ALA A 63 -23.15 -8.14 -1.76
N GLU A 64 -23.56 -9.30 -2.26
CA GLU A 64 -23.28 -9.71 -3.64
C GLU A 64 -24.00 -8.83 -4.65
N CYS A 65 -25.28 -8.51 -4.41
CA CYS A 65 -26.08 -7.62 -5.23
C CYS A 65 -25.44 -6.22 -5.29
N GLN A 66 -25.10 -5.64 -4.14
CA GLN A 66 -24.42 -4.34 -4.08
C GLN A 66 -23.12 -4.32 -4.90
N ILE A 67 -22.26 -5.34 -4.79
CA ILE A 67 -21.03 -5.40 -5.58
C ILE A 67 -21.34 -5.52 -7.08
N ARG A 68 -22.36 -6.27 -7.46
CA ARG A 68 -22.75 -6.41 -8.87
C ARG A 68 -23.29 -5.10 -9.43
N ASP A 69 -24.11 -4.39 -8.66
CA ASP A 69 -24.63 -3.08 -9.03
C ASP A 69 -23.48 -2.07 -9.18
N ASP A 70 -22.49 -2.08 -8.27
CA ASP A 70 -21.30 -1.25 -8.35
C ASP A 70 -20.42 -1.60 -9.57
N LEU A 71 -20.48 -2.84 -10.07
CA LEU A 71 -19.76 -3.30 -11.27
C LEU A 71 -20.53 -3.02 -12.57
N GLU A 72 -21.79 -2.67 -12.51
CA GLU A 72 -22.61 -2.43 -13.69
C GLU A 72 -21.98 -1.36 -14.60
N GLY A 73 -21.86 -1.67 -15.89
CA GLY A 73 -21.22 -0.80 -16.87
C GLY A 73 -19.69 -0.66 -16.75
N LYS A 74 -19.04 -1.35 -15.82
CA LYS A 74 -17.58 -1.36 -15.69
C LYS A 74 -17.01 -2.60 -16.41
N ASP A 75 -16.30 -2.37 -17.50
CA ASP A 75 -15.66 -3.43 -18.29
C ASP A 75 -14.40 -3.95 -17.55
N VAL A 76 -14.59 -4.95 -16.67
CA VAL A 76 -13.53 -5.57 -15.88
C VAL A 76 -13.84 -7.06 -15.59
N ASP A 77 -12.82 -7.94 -15.72
CA ASP A 77 -12.93 -9.34 -15.28
C ASP A 77 -12.90 -9.40 -13.75
N ALA A 78 -14.08 -9.50 -13.13
CA ALA A 78 -14.22 -9.45 -11.68
C ALA A 78 -14.71 -10.78 -11.08
N ARG A 79 -14.06 -11.21 -9.98
CA ARG A 79 -14.50 -12.31 -9.12
C ARG A 79 -14.93 -11.75 -7.76
N ILE A 80 -16.11 -12.13 -7.29
CA ILE A 80 -16.65 -11.72 -5.99
C ILE A 80 -16.39 -12.83 -4.97
N VAL A 81 -15.86 -12.45 -3.80
CA VAL A 81 -15.61 -13.36 -2.67
C VAL A 81 -16.20 -12.74 -1.40
N ILE A 82 -17.27 -13.33 -0.90
CA ILE A 82 -17.91 -12.90 0.34
C ILE A 82 -17.78 -14.03 1.36
N ARG A 83 -17.28 -13.73 2.55
CA ARG A 83 -17.14 -14.72 3.63
C ARG A 83 -17.55 -14.09 4.97
N ARG A 84 -17.96 -14.94 5.90
CA ARG A 84 -18.16 -14.54 7.31
C ARG A 84 -16.82 -14.60 8.03
N GLY A 85 -16.60 -13.64 8.93
CA GLY A 85 -15.39 -13.58 9.74
C GLY A 85 -14.65 -12.25 9.63
N ARG A 86 -13.40 -12.25 10.03
CA ARG A 86 -12.56 -11.04 10.05
C ARG A 86 -11.98 -10.72 8.68
N ALA A 87 -12.08 -9.46 8.26
CA ALA A 87 -11.57 -9.00 6.97
C ALA A 87 -10.07 -9.30 6.80
N GLY A 88 -9.23 -9.00 7.79
CA GLY A 88 -7.79 -9.25 7.71
C GLY A 88 -7.43 -10.72 7.49
N GLU A 89 -8.13 -11.65 8.16
CA GLU A 89 -7.92 -13.10 8.02
C GLU A 89 -8.32 -13.58 6.61
N LEU A 90 -9.44 -13.07 6.09
CA LEU A 90 -9.90 -13.39 4.74
C LEU A 90 -8.88 -12.93 3.69
N ILE A 91 -8.44 -11.66 3.76
CA ILE A 91 -7.53 -11.09 2.78
C ILE A 91 -6.16 -11.80 2.82
N VAL A 92 -5.62 -12.07 3.99
CA VAL A 92 -4.36 -12.81 4.13
C VAL A 92 -4.47 -14.21 3.56
N ARG A 93 -5.57 -14.94 3.84
CA ARG A 93 -5.80 -16.26 3.29
C ARG A 93 -5.87 -16.22 1.77
N LEU A 94 -6.67 -15.33 1.18
CA LEU A 94 -6.78 -15.18 -0.26
C LEU A 94 -5.43 -14.85 -0.90
N ALA A 95 -4.66 -13.95 -0.26
CA ALA A 95 -3.34 -13.56 -0.76
C ALA A 95 -2.30 -14.70 -0.70
N ARG A 96 -2.44 -15.63 0.24
CA ARG A 96 -1.60 -16.85 0.30
C ARG A 96 -2.01 -17.94 -0.69
N GLU A 97 -3.31 -18.07 -0.92
CA GLU A 97 -3.85 -19.06 -1.85
C GLU A 97 -3.67 -18.67 -3.33
N ASN A 98 -3.49 -17.38 -3.60
CA ASN A 98 -3.40 -16.85 -4.96
C ASN A 98 -2.28 -15.80 -5.04
N ALA A 99 -1.59 -15.76 -6.16
CA ALA A 99 -0.53 -14.77 -6.41
C ALA A 99 -1.14 -13.43 -6.86
N TYR A 100 -1.53 -12.58 -5.91
CA TYR A 100 -1.95 -11.20 -6.22
C TYR A 100 -0.74 -10.28 -6.31
N ASP A 101 -0.69 -9.49 -7.38
CA ASP A 101 0.35 -8.49 -7.57
C ASP A 101 0.13 -7.26 -6.68
N LEU A 102 -1.15 -6.97 -6.37
CA LEU A 102 -1.53 -5.79 -5.60
C LEU A 102 -2.78 -6.06 -4.76
N ILE A 103 -2.72 -5.63 -3.50
CA ILE A 103 -3.88 -5.58 -2.60
C ILE A 103 -4.30 -4.13 -2.47
N VAL A 104 -5.57 -3.82 -2.80
CA VAL A 104 -6.12 -2.46 -2.73
C VAL A 104 -7.09 -2.37 -1.56
N THR A 105 -7.01 -1.30 -0.79
CA THR A 105 -7.90 -1.05 0.35
C THR A 105 -8.19 0.44 0.51
N GLY A 106 -9.32 0.76 1.11
CA GLY A 106 -9.65 2.12 1.53
C GLY A 106 -8.98 2.50 2.85
N ILE A 107 -9.33 3.69 3.36
CA ILE A 107 -8.85 4.20 4.64
C ILE A 107 -9.64 3.53 5.78
N ALA A 108 -8.95 3.18 6.87
CA ALA A 108 -9.58 2.65 8.07
C ALA A 108 -10.52 3.62 8.78
N ARG A 109 -11.41 3.07 9.59
CA ARG A 109 -12.23 3.85 10.53
C ARG A 109 -11.34 4.50 11.58
N SER A 110 -11.44 5.82 11.73
CA SER A 110 -11.01 6.50 12.93
C SER A 110 -12.09 6.31 14.01
N THR A 111 -11.85 5.41 14.96
CA THR A 111 -12.69 5.31 16.15
C THR A 111 -12.06 6.14 17.26
N GLY A 112 -12.45 7.42 17.33
CA GLY A 112 -12.07 8.31 18.44
C GLY A 112 -11.03 9.38 18.11
N LEU A 113 -11.04 10.43 18.92
CA LEU A 113 -10.35 11.72 18.72
C LEU A 113 -8.80 11.69 18.83
N THR A 114 -8.16 10.55 19.10
CA THR A 114 -6.76 10.55 19.53
C THR A 114 -5.81 9.54 18.88
N ARG A 115 -6.29 8.64 18.01
CA ARG A 115 -5.39 7.69 17.33
C ARG A 115 -5.92 7.32 15.94
N MET A 116 -5.28 7.84 14.91
CA MET A 116 -5.47 7.31 13.56
C MET A 116 -4.84 5.90 13.51
N ILE A 117 -5.64 4.90 13.19
CA ILE A 117 -5.22 3.49 13.13
C ILE A 117 -5.09 3.10 11.66
N LEU A 118 -4.02 2.39 11.32
CA LEU A 118 -3.72 1.96 9.94
C LEU A 118 -4.79 1.03 9.33
N GLY A 119 -5.69 0.51 10.14
CA GLY A 119 -6.72 -0.45 9.75
C GLY A 119 -6.28 -1.89 9.93
N SER A 120 -7.15 -2.68 10.58
CA SER A 120 -6.85 -4.08 10.93
C SER A 120 -6.50 -4.94 9.71
N THR A 121 -7.11 -4.67 8.55
CA THR A 121 -6.81 -5.39 7.31
C THR A 121 -5.40 -5.07 6.80
N VAL A 122 -5.03 -3.77 6.73
CA VAL A 122 -3.68 -3.36 6.31
C VAL A 122 -2.63 -3.92 7.26
N GLU A 123 -2.86 -3.81 8.58
CA GLU A 123 -1.96 -4.37 9.59
C GLU A 123 -1.77 -5.88 9.44
N ALA A 124 -2.85 -6.63 9.19
CA ALA A 124 -2.79 -8.08 8.99
C ALA A 124 -1.96 -8.44 7.75
N VAL A 125 -2.21 -7.77 6.62
CA VAL A 125 -1.49 -8.00 5.35
C VAL A 125 0.01 -7.69 5.49
N LEU A 126 0.34 -6.55 6.11
CA LEU A 126 1.74 -6.14 6.33
C LEU A 126 2.47 -7.05 7.32
N ARG A 127 1.78 -7.52 8.38
CA ARG A 127 2.33 -8.48 9.35
C ARG A 127 2.70 -9.79 8.67
N GLU A 128 1.82 -10.28 7.83
CA GLU A 128 1.98 -11.56 7.13
C GLU A 128 2.83 -11.45 5.86
N ARG A 129 3.17 -10.22 5.43
CA ARG A 129 4.03 -9.92 4.27
C ARG A 129 3.58 -10.61 2.99
N VAL A 130 2.27 -10.61 2.75
CA VAL A 130 1.66 -11.36 1.64
C VAL A 130 1.61 -10.60 0.31
N GLY A 131 2.07 -9.35 0.27
CA GLY A 131 2.19 -8.57 -0.96
C GLY A 131 2.14 -7.06 -0.75
N PRO A 132 2.31 -6.28 -1.82
CA PRO A 132 2.15 -4.84 -1.81
C PRO A 132 0.71 -4.42 -1.50
N VAL A 133 0.54 -3.36 -0.70
CA VAL A 133 -0.77 -2.82 -0.32
C VAL A 133 -0.91 -1.38 -0.78
N LEU A 134 -1.91 -1.09 -1.58
CA LEU A 134 -2.30 0.25 -1.98
C LEU A 134 -3.42 0.76 -1.07
N VAL A 135 -3.13 1.77 -0.26
CA VAL A 135 -4.11 2.47 0.57
C VAL A 135 -4.63 3.67 -0.21
N VAL A 136 -5.89 3.59 -0.64
CA VAL A 136 -6.53 4.61 -1.47
C VAL A 136 -7.24 5.65 -0.61
N LYS A 137 -6.93 6.91 -0.85
CA LYS A 137 -7.49 8.07 -0.14
C LYS A 137 -8.15 9.06 -1.09
N GLN A 138 -7.65 9.12 -2.32
CA GLN A 138 -8.06 10.10 -3.30
C GLN A 138 -9.19 9.58 -4.19
N ARG A 139 -9.99 10.50 -4.70
CA ARG A 139 -10.88 10.19 -5.82
C ARG A 139 -10.04 9.88 -7.05
N VAL A 140 -10.49 8.93 -7.83
CA VAL A 140 -9.86 8.59 -9.11
C VAL A 140 -9.96 9.78 -10.06
N ARG A 141 -8.80 10.24 -10.55
CA ARG A 141 -8.70 11.32 -11.57
C ARG A 141 -7.99 10.87 -12.84
N GLY A 142 -7.63 9.59 -12.91
CA GLY A 142 -6.87 8.98 -13.99
C GLY A 142 -5.79 8.04 -13.45
N GLU A 143 -4.87 7.68 -14.32
CA GLU A 143 -3.70 6.84 -14.02
C GLU A 143 -2.75 7.51 -13.05
N TYR A 144 -1.96 6.71 -12.34
CA TYR A 144 -0.80 7.21 -11.60
C TYR A 144 0.34 7.53 -12.58
N ARG A 145 0.61 8.82 -12.81
CA ARG A 145 1.63 9.30 -13.75
C ARG A 145 2.94 9.67 -13.06
N THR A 146 2.86 10.03 -11.80
CA THR A 146 4.01 10.48 -11.00
C THR A 146 4.02 9.77 -9.67
N ILE A 147 5.11 9.03 -9.40
CA ILE A 147 5.27 8.26 -8.17
C ILE A 147 6.52 8.73 -7.45
N LEU A 148 6.37 9.07 -6.16
CA LEU A 148 7.45 9.41 -5.26
C LEU A 148 7.78 8.22 -4.38
N ILE A 149 9.02 7.76 -4.41
CA ILE A 149 9.52 6.66 -3.59
C ILE A 149 10.38 7.24 -2.47
N GLY A 150 9.95 7.05 -1.22
CA GLY A 150 10.77 7.36 -0.06
C GLY A 150 11.80 6.28 0.20
N THR A 151 13.08 6.66 0.38
CA THR A 151 14.15 5.70 0.61
C THR A 151 15.03 6.07 1.82
N ASP A 152 15.36 5.04 2.59
CA ASP A 152 16.46 4.99 3.56
C ASP A 152 17.53 4.00 3.09
N PHE A 153 17.48 3.60 1.80
CA PHE A 153 18.35 2.60 1.17
C PHE A 153 18.22 1.18 1.73
N SER A 154 17.18 0.89 2.49
CA SER A 154 16.90 -0.47 2.99
C SER A 154 16.43 -1.40 1.87
N GLU A 155 16.44 -2.71 2.14
CA GLU A 155 15.87 -3.70 1.23
C GLU A 155 14.33 -3.52 1.03
N ALA A 156 13.62 -3.03 2.03
CA ALA A 156 12.21 -2.72 1.89
C ALA A 156 11.98 -1.50 0.98
N ALA A 157 12.83 -0.47 1.06
CA ALA A 157 12.80 0.65 0.13
C ALA A 157 13.14 0.21 -1.31
N ARG A 158 14.08 -0.73 -1.46
CA ARG A 158 14.40 -1.35 -2.75
C ARG A 158 13.21 -2.13 -3.32
N ALA A 159 12.53 -2.91 -2.47
CA ALA A 159 11.31 -3.61 -2.86
C ALA A 159 10.19 -2.62 -3.28
N ALA A 160 10.07 -1.48 -2.59
CA ALA A 160 9.10 -0.44 -2.95
C ALA A 160 9.40 0.19 -4.33
N LEU A 161 10.67 0.47 -4.63
CA LEU A 161 11.08 0.98 -5.94
C LEU A 161 10.81 -0.03 -7.06
N ARG A 162 11.13 -1.32 -6.84
CA ARG A 162 10.82 -2.39 -7.80
C ARG A 162 9.31 -2.51 -8.01
N ALA A 163 8.53 -2.61 -6.93
CA ALA A 163 7.07 -2.73 -7.02
C ALA A 163 6.44 -1.54 -7.76
N ALA A 164 6.88 -0.31 -7.49
CA ALA A 164 6.41 0.87 -8.21
C ALA A 164 6.73 0.80 -9.70
N SER A 165 7.94 0.33 -10.07
CA SER A 165 8.35 0.16 -11.46
C SER A 165 7.51 -0.90 -12.18
N ASP A 166 7.27 -2.05 -11.54
CA ASP A 166 6.60 -3.21 -12.15
C ASP A 166 5.08 -3.01 -12.23
N LEU A 167 4.48 -2.42 -11.20
CA LEU A 167 3.04 -2.17 -11.15
C LEU A 167 2.61 -1.00 -12.04
N PHE A 168 3.48 0.01 -12.19
CA PHE A 168 3.17 1.25 -12.92
C PHE A 168 4.24 1.56 -13.97
N PRO A 169 4.32 0.77 -15.05
CA PRO A 169 5.42 0.86 -16.02
C PRO A 169 5.45 2.19 -16.79
N GLN A 170 4.36 2.93 -16.87
CA GLN A 170 4.27 4.21 -17.56
C GLN A 170 4.50 5.43 -16.65
N ALA A 171 4.52 5.23 -15.32
CA ALA A 171 4.66 6.35 -14.39
C ALA A 171 6.11 6.86 -14.34
N ARG A 172 6.30 8.14 -14.15
CA ARG A 172 7.60 8.75 -13.83
C ARG A 172 7.92 8.48 -12.36
N LEU A 173 9.14 8.00 -12.10
CA LEU A 173 9.58 7.66 -10.76
C LEU A 173 10.56 8.71 -10.23
N THR A 174 10.33 9.18 -9.02
CA THR A 174 11.27 10.01 -8.27
C THR A 174 11.60 9.30 -6.97
N VAL A 175 12.89 9.14 -6.68
CA VAL A 175 13.39 8.61 -5.40
C VAL A 175 13.84 9.77 -4.55
N LEU A 176 13.28 9.91 -3.35
CA LEU A 176 13.65 10.93 -2.39
C LEU A 176 14.30 10.31 -1.16
N HIS A 177 15.51 10.77 -0.86
CA HIS A 177 16.22 10.47 0.36
C HIS A 177 16.26 11.69 1.28
N ALA A 178 15.81 11.49 2.52
CA ALA A 178 15.92 12.49 3.57
C ALA A 178 17.19 12.24 4.37
N TYR A 179 18.11 13.22 4.40
CA TYR A 179 19.36 13.11 5.17
C TYR A 179 19.37 14.10 6.34
N GLN A 180 20.28 13.90 7.27
CA GLN A 180 20.49 14.86 8.36
C GLN A 180 21.53 15.89 7.92
N ALA A 181 21.17 17.18 7.96
CA ALA A 181 22.13 18.25 7.80
C ALA A 181 23.20 18.18 8.88
N ALA A 182 24.41 18.57 8.55
CA ALA A 182 25.44 18.76 9.54
C ALA A 182 24.98 19.89 10.50
N ALA A 183 24.65 19.55 11.75
CA ALA A 183 24.13 20.49 12.74
C ALA A 183 25.15 20.62 13.90
N GLY A 184 26.03 21.62 13.84
CA GLY A 184 26.97 21.88 14.91
C GLY A 184 27.59 23.29 14.84
N PRO A 185 28.11 23.83 15.96
CA PRO A 185 28.88 25.06 15.93
C PRO A 185 30.18 24.85 15.12
N GLY A 186 30.28 25.47 13.95
CA GLY A 186 31.38 25.31 13.00
C GLY A 186 31.03 24.58 11.72
N ASP A 187 29.75 24.27 11.47
CA ASP A 187 29.29 23.77 10.18
C ASP A 187 29.23 24.91 9.17
N THR A 188 29.86 24.69 8.03
CA THR A 188 29.97 25.65 6.93
C THR A 188 29.08 25.21 5.78
N GLU A 189 28.71 26.14 4.90
CA GLU A 189 28.00 25.84 3.65
C GLU A 189 28.69 24.74 2.86
N GLU A 190 30.03 24.64 2.91
CA GLU A 190 30.81 23.58 2.25
C GLU A 190 30.50 22.18 2.81
N LYS A 191 30.26 22.04 4.12
CA LYS A 191 29.90 20.75 4.73
C LYS A 191 28.49 20.33 4.38
N ASP A 192 27.56 21.29 4.30
CA ASP A 192 26.19 21.00 3.88
C ASP A 192 26.14 20.60 2.40
N GLU A 193 26.90 21.28 1.54
CA GLU A 193 27.04 20.89 0.13
C GLU A 193 27.67 19.47 -0.01
N ALA A 194 28.71 19.17 0.75
CA ALA A 194 29.32 17.84 0.74
C ALA A 194 28.37 16.73 1.24
N ALA A 195 27.51 17.04 2.20
CA ALA A 195 26.47 16.10 2.68
C ALA A 195 25.40 15.89 1.62
N TYR A 196 24.95 16.93 0.95
CA TYR A 196 23.99 16.88 -0.16
C TYR A 196 24.52 16.04 -1.33
N GLN A 197 25.75 16.31 -1.79
CA GLN A 197 26.36 15.57 -2.88
C GLN A 197 26.50 14.06 -2.55
N ARG A 198 26.92 13.74 -1.34
CA ARG A 198 27.00 12.36 -0.86
C ARG A 198 25.62 11.67 -0.86
N ALA A 199 24.60 12.36 -0.39
CA ALA A 199 23.23 11.82 -0.37
C ALA A 199 22.70 11.55 -1.79
N LEU A 200 23.01 12.40 -2.77
CA LEU A 200 22.69 12.17 -4.18
C LEU A 200 23.46 10.99 -4.77
N GLU A 201 24.75 10.83 -4.47
CA GLU A 201 25.58 9.70 -4.93
C GLU A 201 25.07 8.38 -4.34
N GLU A 202 24.70 8.35 -3.06
CA GLU A 202 24.10 7.19 -2.40
C GLU A 202 22.75 6.84 -3.04
N CYS A 203 21.93 7.84 -3.36
CA CYS A 203 20.66 7.66 -4.06
C CYS A 203 20.85 7.07 -5.46
N ALA A 204 21.78 7.60 -6.23
CA ALA A 204 22.11 7.08 -7.57
C ALA A 204 22.63 5.64 -7.50
N THR A 205 23.51 5.33 -6.54
CA THR A 205 24.04 3.99 -6.28
C THR A 205 22.91 3.02 -5.92
N PHE A 206 21.99 3.43 -5.06
CA PHE A 206 20.81 2.64 -4.68
C PHE A 206 19.92 2.32 -5.89
N VAL A 207 19.65 3.30 -6.74
CA VAL A 207 18.86 3.12 -7.97
C VAL A 207 19.57 2.15 -8.91
N ALA A 208 20.86 2.33 -9.17
CA ALA A 208 21.65 1.46 -10.03
C ALA A 208 21.68 0.00 -9.51
N ALA A 209 21.85 -0.18 -8.20
CA ALA A 209 21.86 -1.50 -7.56
C ALA A 209 20.47 -2.17 -7.54
N THR A 210 19.40 -1.45 -7.85
CA THR A 210 18.02 -2.01 -7.85
C THR A 210 17.74 -2.85 -9.10
N GLN A 211 18.58 -2.74 -10.15
CA GLN A 211 18.47 -3.53 -11.39
C GLN A 211 17.09 -3.40 -12.08
N LEU A 212 16.64 -2.19 -12.26
CA LEU A 212 15.43 -1.89 -13.00
C LEU A 212 15.67 -1.96 -14.52
N PRO A 213 14.60 -2.06 -15.35
CA PRO A 213 14.75 -1.99 -16.80
C PRO A 213 15.53 -0.74 -17.24
N ALA A 214 16.51 -0.88 -18.14
CA ALA A 214 17.41 0.20 -18.58
C ALA A 214 16.66 1.40 -19.20
N THR A 215 15.46 1.18 -19.71
CA THR A 215 14.59 2.24 -20.25
C THR A 215 13.90 3.09 -19.19
N ARG A 216 14.07 2.74 -17.91
CA ARG A 216 13.38 3.40 -16.79
C ARG A 216 14.18 4.61 -16.31
N ALA A 217 13.75 5.81 -16.68
CA ALA A 217 14.32 7.04 -16.13
C ALA A 217 13.82 7.25 -14.68
N ILE A 218 14.75 7.49 -13.77
CA ILE A 218 14.45 7.75 -12.35
C ILE A 218 15.19 9.00 -11.93
N TRP A 219 14.46 9.91 -11.30
CA TRP A 219 15.03 11.13 -10.71
C TRP A 219 15.41 10.86 -9.26
N CYS A 220 16.61 11.29 -8.87
CA CYS A 220 17.06 11.26 -7.49
C CYS A 220 16.96 12.66 -6.89
N VAL A 221 16.38 12.74 -5.70
CA VAL A 221 16.26 13.94 -4.89
C VAL A 221 16.79 13.63 -3.49
N ALA A 222 17.62 14.52 -2.98
CA ALA A 222 18.10 14.44 -1.61
C ALA A 222 17.79 15.76 -0.90
N GLU A 223 17.24 15.68 0.31
CA GLU A 223 16.86 16.87 1.08
C GLU A 223 17.18 16.67 2.56
N ALA A 224 17.60 17.75 3.22
CA ALA A 224 17.87 17.73 4.65
C ALA A 224 16.59 17.89 5.46
N GLY A 225 16.28 16.95 6.35
CA GLY A 225 15.13 17.06 7.24
C GLY A 225 14.45 15.76 7.60
N LEU A 226 13.24 15.86 8.12
CA LEU A 226 12.43 14.71 8.53
C LEU A 226 11.76 14.05 7.32
N PRO A 227 11.93 12.74 7.11
CA PRO A 227 11.41 12.03 5.93
C PRO A 227 9.92 12.25 5.68
N GLU A 228 9.08 12.13 6.71
CA GLU A 228 7.63 12.29 6.58
C GLU A 228 7.22 13.70 6.17
N THR A 229 7.93 14.72 6.63
CA THR A 229 7.68 16.12 6.29
C THR A 229 8.07 16.38 4.85
N LEU A 230 9.27 15.98 4.45
CA LEU A 230 9.83 16.20 3.12
C LEU A 230 9.04 15.44 2.04
N LEU A 231 8.70 14.18 2.29
CA LEU A 231 7.90 13.39 1.35
C LEU A 231 6.51 13.99 1.13
N ASN A 232 5.86 14.46 2.20
CA ASN A 232 4.56 15.11 2.09
C ASN A 232 4.64 16.48 1.40
N GLN A 233 5.68 17.24 1.65
CA GLN A 233 5.89 18.55 1.01
C GLN A 233 6.19 18.36 -0.48
N TYR A 234 7.16 17.51 -0.82
CA TYR A 234 7.50 17.22 -2.21
C TYR A 234 6.30 16.66 -3.00
N ALA A 235 5.52 15.78 -2.36
CA ALA A 235 4.32 15.23 -2.99
C ALA A 235 3.26 16.29 -3.32
N ARG A 236 3.18 17.37 -2.56
CA ARG A 236 2.31 18.52 -2.88
C ARG A 236 2.88 19.39 -3.98
N ASP A 237 4.16 19.76 -3.85
CA ASP A 237 4.81 20.75 -4.70
C ASP A 237 5.06 20.23 -6.12
N ALA A 238 5.37 18.94 -6.26
CA ALA A 238 5.61 18.26 -7.53
C ALA A 238 4.39 17.50 -8.08
N GLU A 239 3.19 17.74 -7.54
CA GLU A 239 1.92 17.12 -7.98
C GLU A 239 2.01 15.59 -8.09
N ILE A 240 2.63 14.95 -7.10
CA ILE A 240 2.76 13.49 -7.06
C ILE A 240 1.39 12.83 -6.92
N ASP A 241 1.14 11.78 -7.68
CA ASP A 241 -0.11 11.01 -7.64
C ASP A 241 -0.08 9.94 -6.54
N LEU A 242 1.07 9.27 -6.37
CA LEU A 242 1.24 8.12 -5.49
C LEU A 242 2.54 8.22 -4.69
N LEU A 243 2.48 7.96 -3.38
CA LEU A 243 3.66 7.70 -2.55
C LEU A 243 3.92 6.20 -2.47
N ALA A 244 5.18 5.78 -2.58
CA ALA A 244 5.60 4.40 -2.38
C ALA A 244 6.67 4.33 -1.30
N VAL A 245 6.49 3.45 -0.31
CA VAL A 245 7.44 3.28 0.79
C VAL A 245 7.58 1.83 1.22
N GLY A 246 8.78 1.45 1.62
CA GLY A 246 9.01 0.20 2.31
C GLY A 246 8.42 0.22 3.73
N THR A 247 7.90 -0.90 4.19
CA THR A 247 7.28 -0.96 5.53
C THR A 247 8.28 -1.10 6.67
N GLN A 248 9.54 -1.45 6.40
CA GLN A 248 10.61 -1.60 7.39
C GLN A 248 11.85 -0.83 6.93
N GLY A 249 12.46 -0.06 7.85
CA GLY A 249 13.68 0.67 7.61
C GLY A 249 14.94 -0.16 7.84
N ARG A 250 16.13 0.50 7.75
CA ARG A 250 17.45 -0.10 7.99
C ARG A 250 17.60 -0.77 9.35
N HIS A 251 16.92 -0.25 10.37
CA HIS A 251 16.98 -0.74 11.75
C HIS A 251 15.60 -1.20 12.21
N PRO A 252 15.14 -2.39 11.79
CA PRO A 252 13.85 -2.90 12.23
C PRO A 252 13.92 -3.18 13.74
N MET A 253 13.11 -2.48 14.51
CA MET A 253 12.95 -2.77 15.93
C MET A 253 12.12 -4.05 16.10
N LEU A 254 12.55 -4.95 16.98
CA LEU A 254 11.83 -6.16 17.33
C LEU A 254 10.40 -5.81 17.80
N GLY A 255 9.40 -6.40 17.16
CA GLY A 255 7.99 -6.18 17.49
C GLY A 255 7.33 -4.97 16.81
N VAL A 256 8.06 -4.16 16.05
CA VAL A 256 7.49 -3.08 15.24
C VAL A 256 7.18 -3.60 13.84
N LEU A 257 5.89 -3.60 13.48
CA LEU A 257 5.41 -4.14 12.20
C LEU A 257 5.79 -3.27 11.00
N PHE A 258 5.89 -1.95 11.22
CA PHE A 258 6.25 -0.95 10.21
C PHE A 258 6.93 0.25 10.86
N GLY A 259 7.85 0.88 10.14
CA GLY A 259 8.59 2.03 10.62
C GLY A 259 7.69 3.24 10.90
N SER A 260 8.14 4.13 11.79
CA SER A 260 7.43 5.35 12.16
C SER A 260 7.09 6.23 10.96
N THR A 261 8.01 6.39 10.03
CA THR A 261 7.82 7.15 8.79
C THR A 261 6.71 6.54 7.91
N CYS A 262 6.68 5.22 7.74
CA CYS A 262 5.62 4.54 6.99
C CYS A 262 4.25 4.78 7.62
N ALA A 263 4.11 4.58 8.94
CA ALA A 263 2.87 4.84 9.67
C ALA A 263 2.44 6.31 9.56
N ALA A 264 3.38 7.25 9.76
CA ALA A 264 3.13 8.68 9.66
C ALA A 264 2.63 9.06 8.25
N LEU A 265 3.26 8.56 7.19
CA LEU A 265 2.87 8.85 5.80
C LEU A 265 1.48 8.32 5.47
N VAL A 266 1.15 7.08 5.88
CA VAL A 266 -0.20 6.55 5.66
C VAL A 266 -1.25 7.40 6.36
N LEU A 267 -0.94 7.98 7.50
CA LEU A 267 -1.88 8.79 8.27
C LEU A 267 -1.95 10.24 7.78
N SER A 268 -0.81 10.87 7.49
CA SER A 268 -0.71 12.30 7.21
C SER A 268 -0.73 12.66 5.72
N SER A 269 -0.33 11.74 4.84
CA SER A 269 -0.30 12.05 3.41
C SER A 269 -1.71 12.21 2.83
N PRO A 270 -1.96 13.28 2.07
CA PRO A 270 -3.19 13.41 1.30
C PRO A 270 -3.20 12.53 0.05
N ARG A 271 -2.10 11.89 -0.30
CA ARG A 271 -1.96 11.04 -1.50
C ARG A 271 -2.25 9.58 -1.19
N ASP A 272 -2.58 8.82 -2.22
CA ASP A 272 -2.62 7.36 -2.13
C ASP A 272 -1.22 6.85 -1.77
N THR A 273 -1.15 5.74 -1.04
CA THR A 273 0.13 5.24 -0.53
C THR A 273 0.29 3.75 -0.83
N LEU A 274 1.36 3.41 -1.54
CA LEU A 274 1.78 2.03 -1.78
C LEU A 274 2.76 1.60 -0.68
N LEU A 275 2.37 0.61 0.09
CA LEU A 275 3.14 0.02 1.17
C LEU A 275 3.72 -1.30 0.70
N VAL A 276 5.03 -1.43 0.71
CA VAL A 276 5.68 -2.64 0.22
C VAL A 276 6.45 -3.31 1.35
N PRO A 277 5.98 -4.47 1.84
CA PRO A 277 6.72 -5.25 2.80
C PRO A 277 7.94 -5.90 2.13
N LYS A 278 9.02 -6.10 2.88
CA LYS A 278 10.04 -7.06 2.45
C LYS A 278 9.37 -8.43 2.40
N LEU A 279 9.21 -9.00 1.22
CA LEU A 279 8.64 -10.34 1.07
C LEU A 279 9.51 -11.33 1.87
N ARG A 280 8.86 -12.35 2.42
CA ARG A 280 9.62 -13.49 2.98
C ARG A 280 10.36 -14.13 1.81
N ASP A 281 11.67 -14.31 1.93
CA ASP A 281 12.39 -15.18 1.01
C ASP A 281 11.65 -16.53 1.06
N GLU A 282 11.16 -17.00 -0.07
CA GLU A 282 10.65 -18.37 -0.17
C GLU A 282 11.84 -19.27 0.16
N THR A 283 11.93 -19.74 1.39
CA THR A 283 12.81 -20.86 1.72
C THR A 283 12.26 -22.01 0.89
N PRO A 284 13.03 -22.57 -0.08
CA PRO A 284 12.56 -23.73 -0.81
C PRO A 284 12.14 -24.76 0.23
N ALA A 285 10.93 -25.30 0.08
CA ALA A 285 10.44 -26.37 0.93
C ALA A 285 11.56 -27.41 1.04
N ALA A 286 12.08 -27.61 2.26
CA ALA A 286 13.03 -28.66 2.52
C ALA A 286 12.30 -29.96 2.12
N ASP A 287 12.83 -30.62 1.09
CA ASP A 287 12.50 -31.97 0.75
C ASP A 287 12.56 -32.80 2.04
N VAL A 288 11.41 -33.11 2.58
CA VAL A 288 11.29 -34.12 3.64
C VAL A 288 11.24 -35.46 2.91
N GLY A 289 12.46 -36.04 2.79
CA GLY A 289 12.66 -37.40 2.32
C GLY A 289 12.08 -38.45 3.30
#